data_a884146f9eb86fd08da08c9322d9474a
#
_entry.id   a884146f9eb86fd08da08c9322d9474a
#
_cell.length_a   1.000
_cell.length_b   1.000
_cell.length_c   1.000
_cell.angle_alpha   90.00
_cell.angle_beta   90.00
_cell.angle_gamma   90.00
#
_symmetry.space_group_name_H-M   'P 1'
#
loop_
_entity.id
_entity.type
_entity.pdbx_description
1 polymer ?
#
loop_
_entity_poly.entity_id
_entity_poly.type
_entity_poly.pdbx_seq_one_letter_code
_entity_poly.pdbx_strand_id
1 'polypeptide(L)'
;MIPKLGGDAAERIIVALDYADAASALALVDRLPELRWVKVGLELFVACGPALVIELRRRGLRVFLDLKFHDIPATMAGAVGSAARLGAELITVHAAAGSQALAAAQAAAVAGAAQAGLPAPTLLAVTVLTSWESDRFRDELAVGEPLERHSSRLAALAVAAGVGGAVCSAHEVGRLRASHPRPFLLVTPGIRPRGSAAGDQARVMGPHQALAAGASLLVIGRPIREASDPAAAFAACLAESIGQSGEPGPAMR
;
A
#
# COMPACT_ATOMS: atom_id res chain seq x y z
N MET A 1 -2.39 9.76 13.41
CA MET A 1 -0.96 9.64 13.84
C MET A 1 -0.27 8.79 12.81
N ILE A 2 0.84 9.25 12.21
CA ILE A 2 1.56 8.48 11.18
C ILE A 2 2.29 7.33 11.86
N PRO A 3 2.22 6.09 11.33
CA PRO A 3 2.90 4.93 11.93
C PRO A 3 4.39 5.20 12.09
N LYS A 4 4.95 4.95 13.26
CA LYS A 4 6.40 4.94 13.43
C LYS A 4 6.94 3.75 12.62
N LEU A 5 7.67 4.06 11.56
CA LEU A 5 8.39 3.04 10.78
C LEU A 5 9.73 2.82 11.49
N GLY A 6 9.93 1.61 12.00
CA GLY A 6 11.20 1.18 12.60
C GLY A 6 12.34 1.14 11.58
N GLY A 7 13.57 0.98 12.05
CA GLY A 7 14.75 0.73 11.19
C GLY A 7 14.80 -0.68 10.60
N ASP A 8 13.89 -1.57 11.03
CA ASP A 8 13.79 -2.95 10.58
C ASP A 8 13.26 -3.02 9.14
N ALA A 9 13.89 -3.84 8.29
CA ALA A 9 13.49 -4.11 6.92
C ALA A 9 12.05 -4.63 6.84
N ALA A 10 11.63 -5.47 7.80
CA ALA A 10 10.27 -6.02 7.88
C ALA A 10 9.19 -4.95 8.08
N GLU A 11 9.53 -3.81 8.69
CA GLU A 11 8.63 -2.66 8.84
C GLU A 11 8.44 -1.86 7.55
N ARG A 12 9.20 -2.17 6.50
CA ARG A 12 9.16 -1.48 5.21
C ARG A 12 8.40 -2.24 4.13
N ILE A 13 8.14 -3.54 4.32
CA ILE A 13 7.50 -4.39 3.32
C ILE A 13 6.11 -4.81 3.78
N ILE A 14 5.13 -4.56 2.92
CA ILE A 14 3.74 -4.99 3.07
C ILE A 14 3.50 -6.14 2.10
N VAL A 15 3.13 -7.31 2.60
CA VAL A 15 2.78 -8.46 1.75
C VAL A 15 1.31 -8.36 1.34
N ALA A 16 1.06 -8.36 0.02
CA ALA A 16 -0.31 -8.33 -0.50
C ALA A 16 -0.94 -9.71 -0.46
N LEU A 17 -2.04 -9.84 0.30
CA LEU A 17 -2.84 -11.06 0.41
C LEU A 17 -3.94 -11.06 -0.66
N ASP A 18 -3.55 -11.17 -1.93
CA ASP A 18 -4.50 -11.19 -3.05
C ASP A 18 -4.96 -12.63 -3.30
N TYR A 19 -5.89 -13.11 -2.48
CA TYR A 19 -6.51 -14.44 -2.50
C TYR A 19 -8.03 -14.33 -2.49
N ALA A 20 -8.70 -15.37 -3.00
CA ALA A 20 -10.15 -15.45 -3.03
C ALA A 20 -10.77 -15.97 -1.70
N ASP A 21 -9.95 -16.43 -0.74
CA ASP A 21 -10.41 -17.00 0.53
C ASP A 21 -9.44 -16.77 1.70
N ALA A 22 -9.97 -16.83 2.91
CA ALA A 22 -9.22 -16.62 4.14
C ALA A 22 -8.21 -17.73 4.42
N ALA A 23 -8.50 -18.98 4.09
CA ALA A 23 -7.63 -20.11 4.41
C ALA A 23 -6.31 -20.00 3.66
N SER A 24 -6.36 -19.69 2.36
CA SER A 24 -5.17 -19.47 1.51
C SER A 24 -4.36 -18.26 1.99
N ALA A 25 -5.04 -17.15 2.36
CA ALA A 25 -4.38 -15.96 2.87
C ALA A 25 -3.66 -16.24 4.20
N LEU A 26 -4.30 -16.92 5.14
CA LEU A 26 -3.74 -17.26 6.43
C LEU A 26 -2.61 -18.30 6.32
N ALA A 27 -2.71 -19.26 5.40
CA ALA A 27 -1.65 -20.22 5.12
C ALA A 27 -0.35 -19.54 4.64
N LEU A 28 -0.46 -18.48 3.83
CA LEU A 28 0.72 -17.67 3.50
C LEU A 28 1.29 -16.97 4.74
N VAL A 29 0.44 -16.34 5.55
CA VAL A 29 0.85 -15.66 6.79
C VAL A 29 1.62 -16.59 7.71
N ASP A 30 1.14 -17.84 7.90
CA ASP A 30 1.77 -18.84 8.77
C ASP A 30 3.17 -19.30 8.28
N ARG A 31 3.47 -19.09 6.98
CA ARG A 31 4.77 -19.38 6.38
C ARG A 31 5.79 -18.23 6.50
N LEU A 32 5.39 -17.05 6.97
CA LEU A 32 6.21 -15.84 7.00
C LEU A 32 6.41 -15.32 8.43
N PRO A 33 7.28 -15.93 9.24
CA PRO A 33 7.39 -15.61 10.68
C PRO A 33 7.88 -14.17 10.96
N GLU A 34 8.64 -13.56 10.04
CA GLU A 34 9.11 -12.18 10.16
C GLU A 34 8.10 -11.15 9.64
N LEU A 35 6.94 -11.58 9.14
CA LEU A 35 5.93 -10.70 8.59
C LEU A 35 5.41 -9.70 9.64
N ARG A 36 5.34 -8.43 9.25
CA ARG A 36 4.79 -7.35 10.09
C ARG A 36 3.55 -6.72 9.47
N TRP A 37 3.55 -6.54 8.16
CA TRP A 37 2.51 -5.85 7.44
C TRP A 37 1.85 -6.72 6.38
N VAL A 38 0.53 -6.67 6.32
CA VAL A 38 -0.26 -7.30 5.26
C VAL A 38 -1.21 -6.29 4.62
N LYS A 39 -1.45 -6.45 3.32
CA LYS A 39 -2.49 -5.72 2.58
C LYS A 39 -3.68 -6.63 2.33
N VAL A 40 -4.86 -6.21 2.76
CA VAL A 40 -6.14 -6.81 2.40
C VAL A 40 -6.76 -5.95 1.31
N GLY A 41 -6.84 -6.49 0.09
CA GLY A 41 -7.42 -5.82 -1.07
C GLY A 41 -8.91 -6.13 -1.26
N LEU A 42 -9.48 -5.60 -2.36
CA LEU A 42 -10.92 -5.71 -2.66
C LEU A 42 -11.39 -7.17 -2.72
N GLU A 43 -10.71 -8.03 -3.50
CA GLU A 43 -11.09 -9.43 -3.67
C GLU A 43 -11.22 -10.15 -2.32
N LEU A 44 -10.16 -10.14 -1.53
CA LEU A 44 -10.13 -10.85 -0.25
C LEU A 44 -11.11 -10.26 0.77
N PHE A 45 -11.28 -8.92 0.78
CA PHE A 45 -12.21 -8.28 1.70
C PHE A 45 -13.68 -8.57 1.32
N VAL A 46 -14.01 -8.58 0.04
CA VAL A 46 -15.36 -8.94 -0.43
C VAL A 46 -15.68 -10.40 -0.12
N ALA A 47 -14.71 -11.28 -0.28
CA ALA A 47 -14.88 -12.71 0.01
C ALA A 47 -15.02 -13.02 1.52
N CYS A 48 -14.26 -12.32 2.38
CA CYS A 48 -14.11 -12.72 3.79
C CYS A 48 -14.66 -11.69 4.79
N GLY A 49 -14.91 -10.45 4.36
CA GLY A 49 -15.43 -9.38 5.19
C GLY A 49 -14.49 -8.91 6.32
N PRO A 50 -15.06 -8.15 7.28
CA PRO A 50 -14.31 -7.55 8.38
C PRO A 50 -13.63 -8.56 9.32
N ALA A 51 -14.18 -9.76 9.45
CA ALA A 51 -13.67 -10.78 10.37
C ALA A 51 -12.20 -11.12 10.10
N LEU A 52 -11.79 -11.14 8.83
CA LEU A 52 -10.41 -11.41 8.46
C LEU A 52 -9.46 -10.31 8.93
N VAL A 53 -9.85 -9.04 8.86
CA VAL A 53 -9.04 -7.90 9.34
C VAL A 53 -8.80 -8.04 10.85
N ILE A 54 -9.85 -8.38 11.61
CA ILE A 54 -9.78 -8.61 13.06
C ILE A 54 -8.84 -9.77 13.36
N GLU A 55 -8.94 -10.89 12.64
CA GLU A 55 -8.09 -12.07 12.82
C GLU A 55 -6.61 -11.75 12.56
N LEU A 56 -6.29 -11.05 11.45
CA LEU A 56 -4.92 -10.66 11.12
C LEU A 56 -4.31 -9.77 12.22
N ARG A 57 -5.10 -8.82 12.75
CA ARG A 57 -4.68 -7.98 13.88
C ARG A 57 -4.48 -8.80 15.17
N ARG A 58 -5.36 -9.76 15.45
CA ARG A 58 -5.22 -10.66 16.60
C ARG A 58 -3.92 -11.48 16.54
N ARG A 59 -3.43 -11.76 15.34
CA ARG A 59 -2.12 -12.41 15.10
C ARG A 59 -0.93 -11.44 15.25
N GLY A 60 -1.18 -10.17 15.64
CA GLY A 60 -0.14 -9.15 15.81
C GLY A 60 0.31 -8.48 14.52
N LEU A 61 -0.38 -8.70 13.42
CA LEU A 61 -0.05 -8.08 12.14
C LEU A 61 -0.65 -6.68 12.02
N ARG A 62 0.10 -5.80 11.38
CA ARG A 62 -0.34 -4.48 10.94
C ARG A 62 -1.10 -4.61 9.64
N VAL A 63 -2.28 -4.00 9.54
CA VAL A 63 -3.15 -4.18 8.37
C VAL A 63 -3.25 -2.90 7.56
N PHE A 64 -2.93 -3.03 6.29
CA PHE A 64 -3.24 -2.07 5.23
C PHE A 64 -4.53 -2.51 4.53
N LEU A 65 -5.64 -1.82 4.77
CA LEU A 65 -6.93 -2.08 4.14
C LEU A 65 -7.04 -1.27 2.84
N ASP A 66 -6.88 -1.96 1.71
CA ASP A 66 -6.75 -1.36 0.38
C ASP A 66 -8.05 -1.50 -0.43
N LEU A 67 -9.09 -0.77 -0.03
CA LEU A 67 -10.43 -0.80 -0.64
C LEU A 67 -10.69 0.36 -1.60
N LYS A 68 -9.79 1.34 -1.66
CA LYS A 68 -9.82 2.47 -2.59
C LYS A 68 -11.17 3.18 -2.60
N PHE A 69 -11.67 3.55 -1.42
CA PHE A 69 -12.97 4.21 -1.28
C PHE A 69 -13.07 5.45 -2.19
N HIS A 70 -14.15 5.51 -2.98
CA HIS A 70 -14.41 6.57 -3.93
C HIS A 70 -15.92 6.77 -4.07
N ASP A 71 -16.45 7.78 -3.41
CA ASP A 71 -17.89 8.09 -3.39
C ASP A 71 -18.10 9.57 -2.95
N ILE A 72 -19.36 9.98 -2.82
CA ILE A 72 -19.72 11.28 -2.24
C ILE A 72 -19.25 11.39 -0.78
N PRO A 73 -19.06 12.61 -0.23
CA PRO A 73 -18.45 12.82 1.08
C PRO A 73 -19.07 12.04 2.22
N ALA A 74 -20.40 11.98 2.29
CA ALA A 74 -21.11 11.28 3.38
C ALA A 74 -20.88 9.76 3.35
N THR A 75 -20.90 9.14 2.16
CA THR A 75 -20.66 7.72 1.97
C THR A 75 -19.22 7.37 2.30
N MET A 76 -18.24 8.18 1.81
CA MET A 76 -16.84 8.00 2.15
C MET A 76 -16.59 8.10 3.65
N ALA A 77 -17.18 9.09 4.32
CA ALA A 77 -17.07 9.22 5.77
C ALA A 77 -17.61 7.98 6.50
N GLY A 78 -18.79 7.49 6.12
CA GLY A 78 -19.38 6.28 6.70
C GLY A 78 -18.51 5.03 6.51
N ALA A 79 -18.02 4.81 5.29
CA ALA A 79 -17.19 3.66 4.94
C ALA A 79 -15.82 3.70 5.67
N VAL A 80 -15.14 4.86 5.64
CA VAL A 80 -13.85 5.04 6.30
C VAL A 80 -13.97 4.95 7.82
N GLY A 81 -15.02 5.54 8.42
CA GLY A 81 -15.30 5.41 9.85
C GLY A 81 -15.51 3.96 10.27
N SER A 82 -16.23 3.17 9.46
CA SER A 82 -16.42 1.74 9.68
C SER A 82 -15.10 0.97 9.58
N ALA A 83 -14.29 1.23 8.56
CA ALA A 83 -12.98 0.62 8.36
C ALA A 83 -12.01 0.97 9.51
N ALA A 84 -12.04 2.21 10.01
CA ALA A 84 -11.20 2.64 11.13
C ALA A 84 -11.50 1.87 12.42
N ARG A 85 -12.77 1.53 12.67
CA ARG A 85 -13.18 0.70 13.83
C ARG A 85 -12.64 -0.73 13.77
N LEU A 86 -12.26 -1.24 12.59
CA LEU A 86 -11.61 -2.54 12.46
C LEU A 86 -10.14 -2.51 12.91
N GLY A 87 -9.56 -1.31 13.07
CA GLY A 87 -8.20 -1.10 13.50
C GLY A 87 -7.15 -1.31 12.40
N ALA A 88 -7.52 -1.23 11.13
CA ALA A 88 -6.55 -1.11 10.06
C ALA A 88 -5.68 0.14 10.30
N GLU A 89 -4.36 0.02 10.09
CA GLU A 89 -3.44 1.14 10.32
C GLU A 89 -3.28 2.02 9.08
N LEU A 90 -3.51 1.47 7.89
CA LEU A 90 -3.53 2.18 6.62
C LEU A 90 -4.84 1.88 5.90
N ILE A 91 -5.47 2.90 5.32
CA ILE A 91 -6.72 2.76 4.56
C ILE A 91 -6.61 3.61 3.29
N THR A 92 -6.94 3.04 2.13
CA THR A 92 -6.94 3.79 0.86
C THR A 92 -8.26 4.51 0.59
N VAL A 93 -8.12 5.71 0.06
CA VAL A 93 -9.20 6.54 -0.52
C VAL A 93 -8.74 7.06 -1.88
N HIS A 94 -9.64 7.30 -2.83
CA HIS A 94 -9.27 7.92 -4.10
C HIS A 94 -9.17 9.44 -3.97
N ALA A 95 -8.04 10.03 -4.40
CA ALA A 95 -7.87 11.48 -4.43
C ALA A 95 -8.85 12.17 -5.38
N ALA A 96 -9.27 11.48 -6.45
CA ALA A 96 -10.25 11.95 -7.43
C ALA A 96 -11.66 12.18 -6.83
N ALA A 97 -11.95 11.68 -5.62
CA ALA A 97 -13.18 12.00 -4.90
C ALA A 97 -13.29 13.48 -4.49
N GLY A 98 -12.18 14.22 -4.55
CA GLY A 98 -12.14 15.66 -4.26
C GLY A 98 -11.91 16.01 -2.79
N SER A 99 -11.59 17.28 -2.53
CA SER A 99 -11.16 17.77 -1.22
C SER A 99 -12.22 17.59 -0.13
N GLN A 100 -13.49 17.79 -0.44
CA GLN A 100 -14.58 17.63 0.54
C GLN A 100 -14.71 16.19 1.01
N ALA A 101 -14.66 15.22 0.07
CA ALA A 101 -14.76 13.80 0.40
C ALA A 101 -13.53 13.31 1.17
N LEU A 102 -12.33 13.79 0.80
CA LEU A 102 -11.08 13.47 1.51
C LEU A 102 -11.10 14.01 2.94
N ALA A 103 -11.51 15.27 3.13
CA ALA A 103 -11.60 15.87 4.47
C ALA A 103 -12.64 15.18 5.35
N ALA A 104 -13.82 14.83 4.79
CA ALA A 104 -14.85 14.09 5.50
C ALA A 104 -14.36 12.68 5.89
N ALA A 105 -13.67 11.99 4.98
CA ALA A 105 -13.05 10.69 5.25
C ALA A 105 -11.98 10.78 6.35
N GLN A 106 -11.11 11.80 6.32
CA GLN A 106 -10.08 12.01 7.34
C GLN A 106 -10.68 12.26 8.72
N ALA A 107 -11.71 13.09 8.83
CA ALA A 107 -12.41 13.33 10.08
C ALA A 107 -13.07 12.05 10.62
N ALA A 108 -13.73 11.28 9.74
CA ALA A 108 -14.38 10.03 10.09
C ALA A 108 -13.38 8.93 10.50
N ALA A 109 -12.18 8.89 9.92
CA ALA A 109 -11.12 7.98 10.32
C ALA A 109 -10.71 8.19 11.78
N VAL A 110 -10.54 9.46 12.18
CA VAL A 110 -10.18 9.83 13.57
C VAL A 110 -11.32 9.50 14.51
N ALA A 111 -12.55 9.91 14.18
CA ALA A 111 -13.71 9.67 15.04
C ALA A 111 -14.04 8.18 15.20
N GLY A 112 -13.98 7.41 14.10
CA GLY A 112 -14.28 5.98 14.11
C GLY A 112 -13.27 5.18 14.94
N ALA A 113 -11.98 5.50 14.83
CA ALA A 113 -10.95 4.86 15.63
C ALA A 113 -11.11 5.20 17.11
N ALA A 114 -11.37 6.46 17.45
CA ALA A 114 -11.61 6.91 18.84
C ALA A 114 -12.81 6.20 19.48
N GLN A 115 -13.90 5.99 18.75
CA GLN A 115 -15.07 5.23 19.22
C GLN A 115 -14.73 3.77 19.57
N ALA A 116 -13.73 3.18 18.88
CA ALA A 116 -13.28 1.82 19.13
C ALA A 116 -12.11 1.74 20.14
N GLY A 117 -11.65 2.87 20.71
CA GLY A 117 -10.47 2.91 21.58
C GLY A 117 -9.16 2.57 20.86
N LEU A 118 -9.09 2.81 19.55
CA LEU A 118 -7.97 2.45 18.69
C LEU A 118 -7.24 3.71 18.18
N PRO A 119 -5.94 3.58 17.84
CA PRO A 119 -5.23 4.64 17.13
C PRO A 119 -5.86 4.95 15.79
N ALA A 120 -5.92 6.25 15.43
CA ALA A 120 -6.42 6.66 14.13
C ALA A 120 -5.55 6.11 12.99
N PRO A 121 -6.14 5.52 11.95
CA PRO A 121 -5.40 5.07 10.78
C PRO A 121 -4.83 6.25 9.99
N THR A 122 -3.78 5.99 9.23
CA THR A 122 -3.33 6.92 8.20
C THR A 122 -4.09 6.64 6.90
N LEU A 123 -4.80 7.64 6.40
CA LEU A 123 -5.37 7.55 5.07
C LEU A 123 -4.29 7.71 4.01
N LEU A 124 -4.39 6.91 2.96
CA LEU A 124 -3.52 6.95 1.78
C LEU A 124 -4.36 7.29 0.55
N ALA A 125 -4.06 8.40 -0.09
CA ALA A 125 -4.74 8.81 -1.31
C ALA A 125 -4.18 8.05 -2.52
N VAL A 126 -5.03 7.31 -3.23
CA VAL A 126 -4.71 6.77 -4.55
C VAL A 126 -4.74 7.92 -5.54
N THR A 127 -3.62 8.20 -6.18
CA THR A 127 -3.48 9.27 -7.18
C THR A 127 -3.93 8.77 -8.56
N VAL A 128 -3.04 8.11 -9.29
CA VAL A 128 -3.34 7.43 -10.55
C VAL A 128 -2.98 5.96 -10.38
N LEU A 129 -3.86 5.07 -10.82
CA LEU A 129 -3.62 3.64 -10.76
C LEU A 129 -2.39 3.27 -11.60
N THR A 130 -1.53 2.41 -11.06
CA THR A 130 -0.25 2.04 -11.68
C THR A 130 -0.37 1.21 -12.96
N SER A 131 -1.58 0.76 -13.30
CA SER A 131 -1.92 0.07 -14.54
C SER A 131 -2.17 1.01 -15.72
N TRP A 132 -2.28 2.33 -15.48
CA TRP A 132 -2.46 3.28 -16.56
C TRP A 132 -1.15 3.56 -17.29
N GLU A 133 -1.21 3.49 -18.61
CA GLU A 133 -0.23 4.06 -19.53
C GLU A 133 -0.67 5.48 -19.93
N SER A 134 0.29 6.36 -20.20
CA SER A 134 0.02 7.80 -20.39
C SER A 134 -0.98 8.10 -21.50
N ASP A 135 -0.90 7.41 -22.63
CA ASP A 135 -1.81 7.65 -23.76
C ASP A 135 -3.23 7.17 -23.46
N ARG A 136 -3.37 5.96 -22.92
CA ARG A 136 -4.66 5.44 -22.53
C ARG A 136 -5.30 6.28 -21.41
N PHE A 137 -4.51 6.73 -20.43
CA PHE A 137 -4.99 7.62 -19.37
C PHE A 137 -5.59 8.91 -19.94
N ARG A 138 -4.87 9.55 -20.87
CA ARG A 138 -5.35 10.77 -21.53
C ARG A 138 -6.62 10.54 -22.32
N ASP A 139 -6.65 9.50 -23.15
CA ASP A 139 -7.70 9.29 -24.15
C ASP A 139 -8.97 8.72 -23.53
N GLU A 140 -8.87 7.74 -22.63
CA GLU A 140 -10.03 7.09 -22.01
C GLU A 140 -10.67 7.94 -20.90
N LEU A 141 -9.86 8.73 -20.16
CA LEU A 141 -10.36 9.57 -19.08
C LEU A 141 -10.53 11.04 -19.47
N ALA A 142 -10.23 11.41 -20.72
CA ALA A 142 -10.29 12.76 -21.25
C ALA A 142 -9.50 13.78 -20.40
N VAL A 143 -8.36 13.36 -19.84
CA VAL A 143 -7.51 14.21 -19.00
C VAL A 143 -6.49 14.93 -19.87
N GLY A 144 -6.62 16.24 -20.01
CA GLY A 144 -5.79 17.06 -20.88
C GLY A 144 -4.37 17.36 -20.36
N GLU A 145 -4.01 16.92 -19.14
CA GLU A 145 -2.66 17.10 -18.58
C GLU A 145 -1.88 15.77 -18.56
N PRO A 146 -0.53 15.81 -18.59
CA PRO A 146 0.28 14.60 -18.46
C PRO A 146 -0.03 13.83 -17.16
N LEU A 147 0.02 12.49 -17.22
CA LEU A 147 -0.27 11.60 -16.08
C LEU A 147 0.53 11.98 -14.84
N GLU A 148 1.81 12.31 -15.01
CA GLU A 148 2.70 12.68 -13.90
C GLU A 148 2.28 14.00 -13.23
N ARG A 149 1.78 14.95 -14.01
CA ARG A 149 1.28 16.23 -13.49
C ARG A 149 -0.04 16.02 -12.76
N HIS A 150 -0.91 15.21 -13.33
CA HIS A 150 -2.19 14.83 -12.71
C HIS A 150 -1.98 14.14 -11.36
N SER A 151 -1.09 13.16 -11.30
CA SER A 151 -0.71 12.47 -10.07
C SER A 151 -0.18 13.43 -9.00
N SER A 152 0.70 14.37 -9.39
CA SER A 152 1.24 15.38 -8.47
C SER A 152 0.15 16.32 -7.94
N ARG A 153 -0.79 16.73 -8.78
CA ARG A 153 -1.94 17.56 -8.40
C ARG A 153 -2.87 16.83 -7.43
N LEU A 154 -3.13 15.56 -7.67
CA LEU A 154 -3.95 14.73 -6.78
C LEU A 154 -3.27 14.50 -5.41
N ALA A 155 -1.95 14.32 -5.38
CA ALA A 155 -1.20 14.22 -4.13
C ALA A 155 -1.26 15.54 -3.34
N ALA A 156 -1.11 16.69 -4.01
CA ALA A 156 -1.23 18.00 -3.36
C ALA A 156 -2.64 18.23 -2.80
N LEU A 157 -3.69 17.80 -3.52
CA LEU A 157 -5.08 17.85 -3.06
C LEU A 157 -5.26 17.01 -1.77
N ALA A 158 -4.67 15.82 -1.73
CA ALA A 158 -4.72 14.95 -0.56
C ALA A 158 -4.04 15.58 0.66
N VAL A 159 -2.86 16.18 0.48
CA VAL A 159 -2.15 16.91 1.55
C VAL A 159 -3.00 18.07 2.07
N ALA A 160 -3.59 18.87 1.18
CA ALA A 160 -4.44 19.99 1.57
C ALA A 160 -5.69 19.54 2.36
N ALA A 161 -6.19 18.34 2.11
CA ALA A 161 -7.31 17.72 2.83
C ALA A 161 -6.89 17.02 4.13
N GLY A 162 -5.61 17.06 4.52
CA GLY A 162 -5.09 16.44 5.74
C GLY A 162 -4.85 14.93 5.64
N VAL A 163 -4.87 14.34 4.44
CA VAL A 163 -4.54 12.92 4.22
C VAL A 163 -3.06 12.69 4.45
N GLY A 164 -2.71 11.64 5.19
CA GLY A 164 -1.35 11.40 5.70
C GLY A 164 -0.38 10.73 4.73
N GLY A 165 -0.82 10.33 3.53
CA GLY A 165 0.04 9.69 2.54
C GLY A 165 -0.63 9.48 1.19
N ALA A 166 0.12 8.92 0.26
CA ALA A 166 -0.37 8.54 -1.07
C ALA A 166 0.14 7.16 -1.50
N VAL A 167 -0.65 6.50 -2.34
CA VAL A 167 -0.21 5.36 -3.14
C VAL A 167 0.24 5.86 -4.49
N CYS A 168 1.46 5.57 -4.88
CA CYS A 168 2.08 6.05 -6.13
C CYS A 168 2.99 4.99 -6.75
N SER A 169 3.20 5.08 -8.06
CA SER A 169 4.15 4.21 -8.75
C SER A 169 5.59 4.49 -8.32
N ALA A 170 6.48 3.48 -8.46
CA ALA A 170 7.90 3.63 -8.14
C ALA A 170 8.58 4.77 -8.90
N HIS A 171 8.15 5.06 -10.13
CA HIS A 171 8.68 6.14 -10.97
C HIS A 171 8.27 7.55 -10.51
N GLU A 172 7.18 7.66 -9.74
CA GLU A 172 6.68 8.94 -9.23
C GLU A 172 7.26 9.31 -7.86
N VAL A 173 7.79 8.32 -7.14
CA VAL A 173 8.24 8.47 -5.73
C VAL A 173 9.20 9.64 -5.56
N GLY A 174 10.26 9.73 -6.37
CA GLY A 174 11.27 10.78 -6.23
C GLY A 174 10.67 12.18 -6.35
N ARG A 175 9.83 12.39 -7.38
CA ARG A 175 9.15 13.69 -7.59
C ARG A 175 8.18 14.01 -6.47
N LEU A 176 7.36 13.05 -6.06
CA LEU A 176 6.40 13.24 -4.97
C LEU A 176 7.11 13.48 -3.64
N ARG A 177 8.21 12.79 -3.37
CA ARG A 177 9.00 12.98 -2.16
C ARG A 177 9.65 14.37 -2.10
N ALA A 178 10.12 14.90 -3.22
CA ALA A 178 10.66 16.25 -3.29
C ALA A 178 9.60 17.31 -2.97
N SER A 179 8.34 17.10 -3.41
CA SER A 179 7.22 18.01 -3.17
C SER A 179 6.55 17.82 -1.81
N HIS A 180 6.57 16.60 -1.28
CA HIS A 180 5.91 16.21 -0.03
C HIS A 180 6.90 15.48 0.88
N PRO A 181 7.66 16.24 1.71
CA PRO A 181 8.65 15.64 2.61
C PRO A 181 7.99 14.74 3.68
N ARG A 182 8.79 13.95 4.38
CA ARG A 182 8.32 13.22 5.56
C ARG A 182 7.73 14.22 6.58
N PRO A 183 6.65 13.86 7.29
CA PRO A 183 6.15 12.51 7.53
C PRO A 183 5.13 11.99 6.50
N PHE A 184 4.81 12.70 5.39
CA PHE A 184 3.88 12.20 4.37
C PHE A 184 4.33 10.84 3.84
N LEU A 185 3.45 9.82 3.94
CA LEU A 185 3.79 8.46 3.51
C LEU A 185 3.65 8.32 1.98
N LEU A 186 4.64 7.69 1.37
CA LEU A 186 4.56 7.21 -0.01
C LEU A 186 4.59 5.69 0.01
N VAL A 187 3.48 5.06 -0.34
CA VAL A 187 3.31 3.60 -0.39
C VAL A 187 3.34 3.15 -1.83
N THR A 188 4.27 2.27 -2.17
CA THR A 188 4.60 1.95 -3.56
C THR A 188 4.35 0.49 -3.87
N PRO A 189 3.32 0.16 -4.66
CA PRO A 189 3.10 -1.17 -5.20
C PRO A 189 3.95 -1.41 -6.46
N GLY A 190 3.87 -2.64 -6.98
CA GLY A 190 4.55 -2.99 -8.24
C GLY A 190 6.05 -3.22 -8.08
N ILE A 191 6.51 -3.43 -6.87
CA ILE A 191 7.91 -3.72 -6.58
C ILE A 191 8.25 -5.14 -7.04
N ARG A 192 9.43 -5.28 -7.67
CA ARG A 192 9.95 -6.55 -8.15
C ARG A 192 11.38 -6.74 -7.68
N PRO A 193 11.63 -7.70 -6.78
CA PRO A 193 12.99 -8.11 -6.44
C PRO A 193 13.75 -8.61 -7.67
N ARG A 194 15.06 -8.57 -7.61
CA ARG A 194 15.93 -9.08 -8.69
C ARG A 194 15.59 -10.53 -9.01
N GLY A 195 15.54 -10.86 -10.31
CA GLY A 195 15.24 -12.22 -10.79
C GLY A 195 13.74 -12.59 -10.81
N SER A 196 12.84 -11.74 -10.31
CA SER A 196 11.39 -12.00 -10.43
C SER A 196 10.84 -11.56 -11.78
N ALA A 197 9.81 -12.25 -12.28
CA ALA A 197 9.14 -11.90 -13.54
C ALA A 197 8.45 -10.53 -13.44
N ALA A 198 8.53 -9.73 -14.50
CA ALA A 198 7.89 -8.41 -14.57
C ALA A 198 6.35 -8.48 -14.48
N GLY A 199 5.75 -9.53 -15.03
CA GLY A 199 4.30 -9.71 -15.08
C GLY A 199 3.62 -8.62 -15.90
N ASP A 200 2.43 -8.20 -15.49
CA ASP A 200 1.61 -7.13 -16.09
C ASP A 200 2.02 -5.70 -15.68
N GLN A 201 3.10 -5.55 -14.90
CA GLN A 201 3.56 -4.25 -14.44
C GLN A 201 4.56 -3.67 -15.45
N ALA A 202 4.13 -2.64 -16.19
CA ALA A 202 4.97 -1.96 -17.19
C ALA A 202 6.15 -1.17 -16.58
N ARG A 203 6.12 -0.90 -15.28
CA ARG A 203 7.08 -0.03 -14.58
C ARG A 203 7.54 -0.69 -13.28
N VAL A 204 8.59 -1.47 -13.36
CA VAL A 204 9.14 -2.22 -12.21
C VAL A 204 10.37 -1.52 -11.62
N MET A 205 10.53 -1.64 -10.31
CA MET A 205 11.68 -1.14 -9.55
C MET A 205 11.98 -2.11 -8.41
N GLY A 206 13.25 -2.32 -8.09
CA GLY A 206 13.66 -3.15 -6.96
C GLY A 206 13.39 -2.50 -5.61
N PRO A 207 13.30 -3.30 -4.52
CA PRO A 207 13.05 -2.80 -3.17
C PRO A 207 13.98 -1.69 -2.73
N HIS A 208 15.30 -1.88 -2.84
CA HIS A 208 16.29 -0.88 -2.45
C HIS A 208 16.16 0.42 -3.23
N GLN A 209 15.99 0.32 -4.55
CA GLN A 209 15.86 1.49 -5.41
C GLN A 209 14.63 2.34 -5.06
N ALA A 210 13.48 1.70 -4.81
CA ALA A 210 12.27 2.41 -4.44
C ALA A 210 12.39 3.12 -3.08
N LEU A 211 13.01 2.46 -2.09
CA LEU A 211 13.28 3.09 -0.78
C LEU A 211 14.28 4.24 -0.90
N ALA A 212 15.35 4.07 -1.67
CA ALA A 212 16.33 5.12 -1.94
C ALA A 212 15.71 6.33 -2.66
N ALA A 213 14.77 6.09 -3.58
CA ALA A 213 14.01 7.15 -4.24
C ALA A 213 13.05 7.91 -3.28
N GLY A 214 12.80 7.37 -2.08
CA GLY A 214 12.01 8.04 -1.05
C GLY A 214 10.68 7.36 -0.68
N ALA A 215 10.40 6.14 -1.17
CA ALA A 215 9.27 5.37 -0.70
C ALA A 215 9.30 5.19 0.82
N SER A 216 8.14 5.16 1.45
CA SER A 216 8.00 4.89 2.88
C SER A 216 7.80 3.40 3.13
N LEU A 217 6.93 2.78 2.33
CA LEU A 217 6.54 1.39 2.41
C LEU A 217 6.43 0.82 0.99
N LEU A 218 6.73 -0.45 0.85
CA LEU A 218 6.68 -1.21 -0.40
C LEU A 218 5.58 -2.26 -0.32
N VAL A 219 4.75 -2.38 -1.37
CA VAL A 219 3.75 -3.45 -1.45
C VAL A 219 4.24 -4.51 -2.44
N ILE A 220 4.44 -5.73 -1.94
CA ILE A 220 4.92 -6.87 -2.72
C ILE A 220 3.89 -7.99 -2.63
N GLY A 221 3.40 -8.47 -3.75
CA GLY A 221 2.41 -9.56 -3.83
C GLY A 221 2.98 -10.79 -4.51
N ARG A 222 2.75 -10.91 -5.82
CA ARG A 222 3.13 -12.08 -6.63
C ARG A 222 4.55 -12.61 -6.41
N PRO A 223 5.61 -11.77 -6.33
CA PRO A 223 6.96 -12.28 -6.10
C PRO A 223 7.12 -13.13 -4.84
N ILE A 224 6.29 -12.91 -3.83
CA ILE A 224 6.28 -13.68 -2.59
C ILE A 224 5.21 -14.76 -2.66
N ARG A 225 3.99 -14.41 -3.01
CA ARG A 225 2.82 -15.29 -2.99
C ARG A 225 2.92 -16.47 -3.95
N GLU A 226 3.51 -16.27 -5.14
CA GLU A 226 3.62 -17.28 -6.21
C GLU A 226 4.99 -17.99 -6.22
N ALA A 227 5.88 -17.65 -5.29
CA ALA A 227 7.15 -18.33 -5.17
C ALA A 227 6.95 -19.78 -4.68
N SER A 228 7.79 -20.69 -5.17
CA SER A 228 7.83 -22.08 -4.66
C SER A 228 8.14 -22.11 -3.16
N ASP A 229 8.99 -21.21 -2.69
CA ASP A 229 9.28 -20.95 -1.28
C ASP A 229 9.01 -19.47 -0.95
N PRO A 230 7.81 -19.12 -0.46
CA PRO A 230 7.48 -17.76 -0.06
C PRO A 230 8.33 -17.21 1.09
N ALA A 231 8.81 -18.06 2.00
CA ALA A 231 9.66 -17.62 3.11
C ALA A 231 11.03 -17.16 2.58
N ALA A 232 11.65 -17.94 1.71
CA ALA A 232 12.91 -17.55 1.06
C ALA A 232 12.73 -16.31 0.18
N ALA A 233 11.62 -16.21 -0.57
CA ALA A 233 11.32 -15.04 -1.39
C ALA A 233 11.10 -13.77 -0.55
N PHE A 234 10.42 -13.87 0.59
CA PHE A 234 10.26 -12.75 1.52
C PHE A 234 11.58 -12.33 2.14
N ALA A 235 12.40 -13.27 2.61
CA ALA A 235 13.73 -13.00 3.14
C ALA A 235 14.63 -12.29 2.10
N ALA A 236 14.60 -12.72 0.83
CA ALA A 236 15.30 -12.05 -0.25
C ALA A 236 14.82 -10.60 -0.46
N CYS A 237 13.51 -10.34 -0.38
CA CYS A 237 12.96 -8.98 -0.41
C CYS A 237 13.47 -8.12 0.74
N LEU A 238 13.53 -8.67 1.96
CA LEU A 238 14.08 -7.99 3.14
C LEU A 238 15.54 -7.62 2.93
N ALA A 239 16.37 -8.59 2.53
CA ALA A 239 17.81 -8.39 2.28
C ALA A 239 18.04 -7.33 1.20
N GLU A 240 17.32 -7.39 0.08
CA GLU A 240 17.43 -6.40 -1.00
C GLU A 240 16.99 -5.01 -0.53
N SER A 241 15.99 -4.90 0.34
CA SER A 241 15.49 -3.60 0.83
C SER A 241 16.57 -2.80 1.60
N ILE A 242 17.49 -3.47 2.27
CA ILE A 242 18.62 -2.86 3.00
C ILE A 242 19.91 -2.79 2.18
N GLY A 243 19.83 -3.06 0.87
CA GLY A 243 20.98 -2.98 -0.03
C GLY A 243 21.96 -4.16 0.04
N GLN A 244 21.59 -5.25 0.73
CA GLN A 244 22.36 -6.48 0.70
C GLN A 244 22.08 -7.20 -0.62
N SER A 245 23.07 -7.25 -1.51
CA SER A 245 23.03 -8.09 -2.70
C SER A 245 23.17 -9.53 -2.24
N GLY A 246 22.10 -10.32 -2.29
CA GLY A 246 22.23 -11.77 -2.19
C GLY A 246 23.03 -12.28 -3.39
N GLU A 247 24.35 -12.42 -3.26
CA GLU A 247 25.08 -13.30 -4.14
C GLU A 247 24.60 -14.73 -3.87
N PRO A 248 24.17 -15.50 -4.88
CA PRO A 248 23.99 -16.93 -4.70
C PRO A 248 25.35 -17.50 -4.32
N GLY A 249 25.46 -18.04 -3.11
CA GLY A 249 26.65 -18.75 -2.67
C GLY A 249 27.04 -19.79 -3.72
N PRO A 250 28.34 -20.05 -3.94
CA PRO A 250 28.81 -21.00 -4.93
C PRO A 250 28.19 -22.37 -4.63
N ALA A 251 27.54 -22.95 -5.64
CA ALA A 251 27.04 -24.31 -5.56
C ALA A 251 28.21 -25.23 -5.18
N MET A 252 28.15 -25.83 -4.01
CA MET A 252 29.07 -26.90 -3.61
C MET A 252 28.90 -28.05 -4.62
N ARG A 253 29.97 -28.30 -5.37
CA ARG A 253 30.11 -29.49 -6.22
C ARG A 253 30.39 -30.72 -5.36
#